data_b6a94593856c017f6d2530baf9dda9cf
#
_entry.id   b6a94593856c017f6d2530baf9dda9cf
#
_cell.length_a   1.000
_cell.length_b   1.000
_cell.length_c   1.000
_cell.angle_alpha   90.00
_cell.angle_beta   90.00
_cell.angle_gamma   90.00
#
_symmetry.space_group_name_H-M   'P 1'
#
loop_
_entity.id
_entity.type
_entity.pdbx_description
1 polymer ?
#
loop_
_entity_poly.entity_id
_entity_poly.type
_entity_poly.pdbx_seq_one_letter_code
_entity_poly.pdbx_strand_id
1 'polypeptide(L)'
;AASDVYKRQHVSKEDMQKLYDFGNRSGFTKGYYEKHNGKDMITFQKPNHAKGNEALQEKVREEFCRGEIKEKINGNLILSQDSSAILDVTLGDLRYTACGDVVQPALKQPLSMEKVRENMEKTGNTPFEFEKLTIAMRDAIFLPMKSLNQLRRDALEGLEKLCVEQFRREVEQVDRAGMKAQESKAGTPEKYLSALAEQRCQLQPLLESELVSDIYLDQGCYRRKDLWEEVKEDAAKIHEAGKKAYYVFPSVFRKNASDFYLGSLKKLNSCSVDGVVVKSLDAVWFVHRYLPQMPMILDQGLYTYNHRAQEMFREFHPVRMTTPYELNRGELKKRDNTDSEVVLYGYLPLMTSAQCVHANTGKCDTIPVVTYLKDRYGKFFPVKNNCTECYNIIYNTTPLMLFGYGKELQKADFSSFRLN
;
A
#
# COMPACT_ATOMS: atom_id res chain seq x y z
N ALA A 1 18.34 -12.24 -6.36
CA ALA A 1 18.45 -13.36 -7.32
C ALA A 1 18.24 -12.94 -8.78
N ALA A 2 17.28 -12.01 -9.07
CA ALA A 2 17.03 -11.57 -10.45
C ALA A 2 18.18 -10.72 -11.06
N SER A 3 18.90 -9.95 -10.24
CA SER A 3 20.03 -9.12 -10.70
C SER A 3 21.23 -9.94 -11.20
N ASP A 4 21.34 -11.19 -10.77
CA ASP A 4 22.47 -12.06 -11.11
C ASP A 4 22.39 -12.60 -12.56
N VAL A 5 21.18 -12.74 -13.09
CA VAL A 5 20.96 -13.17 -14.48
C VAL A 5 21.63 -12.23 -15.50
N TYR A 6 21.63 -10.92 -15.20
CA TYR A 6 22.21 -9.91 -16.07
C TYR A 6 23.74 -9.76 -15.93
N LYS A 7 24.26 -10.04 -14.73
CA LYS A 7 25.69 -9.85 -14.44
C LYS A 7 26.53 -11.11 -14.62
N ARG A 8 25.92 -12.29 -14.81
CA ARG A 8 26.60 -13.61 -14.94
C ARG A 8 27.60 -13.86 -13.80
N GLN A 9 27.32 -13.39 -12.59
CA GLN A 9 28.18 -13.60 -11.44
C GLN A 9 28.10 -15.06 -10.98
N HIS A 10 29.24 -15.65 -10.72
CA HIS A 10 29.30 -17.00 -10.18
C HIS A 10 29.15 -16.95 -8.68
N VAL A 11 27.97 -17.30 -8.18
CA VAL A 11 27.72 -17.39 -6.72
C VAL A 11 28.35 -18.68 -6.21
N SER A 12 29.18 -18.59 -5.15
CA SER A 12 29.76 -19.77 -4.53
C SER A 12 28.67 -20.68 -3.92
N LYS A 13 28.98 -21.99 -3.77
CA LYS A 13 28.03 -22.90 -3.11
C LYS A 13 27.74 -22.48 -1.67
N GLU A 14 28.74 -21.92 -0.98
CA GLU A 14 28.60 -21.41 0.38
C GLU A 14 27.68 -20.22 0.46
N ASP A 15 27.83 -19.23 -0.43
CA ASP A 15 26.97 -18.05 -0.47
C ASP A 15 25.55 -18.41 -0.90
N MET A 16 25.41 -19.37 -1.82
CA MET A 16 24.10 -19.91 -2.18
C MET A 16 23.41 -20.56 -0.98
N GLN A 17 24.16 -21.30 -0.15
CA GLN A 17 23.62 -21.88 1.07
C GLN A 17 23.19 -20.78 2.08
N LYS A 18 23.99 -19.72 2.26
CA LYS A 18 23.61 -18.56 3.09
C LYS A 18 22.33 -17.90 2.59
N LEU A 19 22.16 -17.73 1.28
CA LEU A 19 20.93 -17.21 0.69
C LEU A 19 19.71 -18.10 0.97
N TYR A 20 19.87 -19.41 0.84
CA TYR A 20 18.81 -20.37 1.21
C TYR A 20 18.46 -20.29 2.70
N ASP A 21 19.45 -20.28 3.57
CA ASP A 21 19.25 -20.23 5.03
C ASP A 21 18.59 -18.91 5.46
N PHE A 22 19.01 -17.79 4.88
CA PHE A 22 18.46 -16.49 5.19
C PHE A 22 17.01 -16.32 4.69
N GLY A 23 16.73 -16.76 3.47
CA GLY A 23 15.42 -16.64 2.83
C GLY A 23 14.39 -17.69 3.26
N ASN A 24 14.84 -18.71 4.01
CA ASN A 24 13.99 -19.85 4.35
C ASN A 24 13.10 -19.57 5.56
N ARG A 25 11.78 -19.57 5.34
CA ARG A 25 10.76 -19.47 6.41
C ARG A 25 10.07 -20.80 6.67
N SER A 26 9.67 -21.49 5.61
CA SER A 26 8.86 -22.72 5.67
C SER A 26 9.22 -23.70 4.56
N GLY A 27 10.42 -23.55 3.97
CA GLY A 27 10.85 -24.25 2.76
C GLY A 27 10.59 -23.44 1.50
N PHE A 28 10.92 -24.07 0.36
CA PHE A 28 10.78 -23.48 -0.97
C PHE A 28 9.78 -24.29 -1.77
N THR A 29 9.02 -23.63 -2.62
CA THR A 29 8.05 -24.27 -3.51
C THR A 29 8.18 -23.72 -4.94
N LYS A 30 7.95 -24.57 -5.92
CA LYS A 30 7.76 -24.18 -7.32
C LYS A 30 6.28 -24.00 -7.67
N GLY A 31 5.40 -24.23 -6.70
CA GLY A 31 3.95 -24.30 -6.91
C GLY A 31 3.39 -23.06 -7.60
N TYR A 32 3.82 -21.85 -7.20
CA TYR A 32 3.37 -20.61 -7.82
C TYR A 32 3.81 -20.43 -9.28
N TYR A 33 4.88 -21.07 -9.67
CA TYR A 33 5.34 -21.07 -11.05
C TYR A 33 4.62 -22.12 -11.90
N GLU A 34 4.40 -23.30 -11.36
CA GLU A 34 3.86 -24.45 -12.09
C GLU A 34 2.32 -24.48 -12.12
N LYS A 35 1.67 -23.96 -11.06
CA LYS A 35 0.22 -24.04 -10.87
C LYS A 35 -0.35 -22.76 -10.25
N HIS A 36 -1.58 -22.45 -10.55
CA HIS A 36 -2.30 -21.34 -9.92
C HIS A 36 -2.77 -21.69 -8.49
N ASN A 37 -3.34 -22.88 -8.30
CA ASN A 37 -3.85 -23.40 -7.03
C ASN A 37 -3.52 -24.90 -6.90
N GLY A 38 -3.32 -25.37 -5.70
CA GLY A 38 -3.10 -26.78 -5.43
C GLY A 38 -2.51 -27.06 -4.05
N LYS A 39 -2.40 -28.35 -3.70
CA LYS A 39 -1.89 -28.79 -2.40
C LYS A 39 -0.44 -28.36 -2.13
N ASP A 40 0.33 -28.09 -3.17
CA ASP A 40 1.73 -27.66 -3.08
C ASP A 40 1.89 -26.20 -2.64
N MET A 41 0.78 -25.45 -2.55
CA MET A 41 0.77 -24.02 -2.17
C MET A 41 0.77 -23.80 -0.67
N ILE A 42 0.40 -24.79 0.13
CA ILE A 42 0.30 -24.70 1.58
C ILE A 42 0.94 -25.92 2.24
N THR A 43 1.44 -25.73 3.46
CA THR A 43 1.91 -26.82 4.30
C THR A 43 1.06 -26.93 5.55
N PHE A 44 0.68 -28.15 5.93
CA PHE A 44 -0.10 -28.45 7.14
C PHE A 44 0.78 -28.84 8.33
N GLN A 45 2.09 -29.09 8.08
CA GLN A 45 3.04 -29.42 9.09
C GLN A 45 4.21 -28.47 9.05
N LYS A 46 4.72 -28.06 10.21
CA LYS A 46 5.92 -27.23 10.29
C LYS A 46 7.12 -28.04 9.77
N PRO A 47 7.76 -27.64 8.65
CA PRO A 47 8.91 -28.37 8.13
C PRO A 47 10.10 -28.33 9.10
N ASN A 48 10.90 -29.39 9.14
CA ASN A 48 12.08 -29.48 10.02
C ASN A 48 13.10 -28.36 9.75
N HIS A 49 13.18 -27.87 8.51
CA HIS A 49 14.07 -26.78 8.10
C HIS A 49 13.52 -25.37 8.40
N ALA A 50 12.31 -25.25 8.96
CA ALA A 50 11.70 -23.95 9.31
C ALA A 50 12.35 -23.28 10.54
N LYS A 51 13.40 -23.86 11.13
CA LYS A 51 14.12 -23.25 12.26
C LYS A 51 14.95 -22.03 11.83
N GLY A 52 15.24 -21.87 10.53
CA GLY A 52 16.07 -20.80 10.04
C GLY A 52 17.51 -20.87 10.56
N ASN A 53 18.35 -19.95 10.11
CA ASN A 53 19.69 -19.74 10.65
C ASN A 53 19.71 -18.46 11.49
N GLU A 54 19.34 -18.57 12.77
CA GLU A 54 19.23 -17.42 13.67
C GLU A 54 20.57 -16.69 13.84
N ALA A 55 21.69 -17.42 13.85
CA ALA A 55 23.03 -16.84 13.95
C ALA A 55 23.37 -15.99 12.72
N LEU A 56 23.03 -16.46 11.51
CA LEU A 56 23.21 -15.70 10.29
C LEU A 56 22.29 -14.47 10.26
N GLN A 57 21.04 -14.62 10.69
CA GLN A 57 20.09 -13.52 10.75
C GLN A 57 20.53 -12.43 11.72
N GLU A 58 21.05 -12.79 12.90
CA GLU A 58 21.54 -11.82 13.86
C GLU A 58 22.81 -11.12 13.35
N LYS A 59 23.75 -11.86 12.75
CA LYS A 59 24.94 -11.28 12.12
C LYS A 59 24.56 -10.24 11.05
N VAL A 60 23.64 -10.57 10.15
CA VAL A 60 23.18 -9.68 9.10
C VAL A 60 22.45 -8.48 9.71
N ARG A 61 21.66 -8.68 10.77
CA ARG A 61 21.00 -7.58 11.46
C ARG A 61 21.98 -6.63 12.14
N GLU A 62 23.02 -7.16 12.76
CA GLU A 62 24.08 -6.33 13.36
C GLU A 62 24.85 -5.56 12.31
N GLU A 63 25.22 -6.21 11.21
CA GLU A 63 26.02 -5.61 10.15
C GLU A 63 25.26 -4.55 9.33
N PHE A 64 24.00 -4.83 8.95
CA PHE A 64 23.25 -4.00 8.01
C PHE A 64 22.09 -3.20 8.61
N CYS A 65 21.58 -3.59 9.79
CA CYS A 65 20.42 -2.90 10.39
C CYS A 65 20.79 -2.10 11.63
N ARG A 66 21.86 -2.46 12.34
CA ARG A 66 22.34 -1.74 13.53
C ARG A 66 23.60 -0.94 13.27
N GLY A 67 24.36 -1.31 12.24
CA GLY A 67 25.52 -0.53 11.80
C GLY A 67 25.10 0.67 10.95
N GLU A 68 25.80 1.79 11.12
CA GLU A 68 25.68 2.91 10.18
C GLU A 68 26.44 2.54 8.91
N ILE A 69 25.71 2.35 7.80
CA ILE A 69 26.32 2.19 6.48
C ILE A 69 26.72 3.58 6.00
N LYS A 70 28.02 3.78 5.78
CA LYS A 70 28.56 5.05 5.28
C LYS A 70 29.10 4.90 3.85
N GLU A 71 28.87 5.93 3.05
CA GLU A 71 29.41 6.05 1.71
C GLU A 71 30.91 6.40 1.79
N LYS A 72 31.73 5.71 0.99
CA LYS A 72 33.17 5.92 0.96
C LYS A 72 33.55 7.06 0.03
N ILE A 73 34.18 8.09 0.61
CA ILE A 73 34.58 9.30 -0.09
C ILE A 73 36.10 9.46 -0.13
N ASN A 74 36.58 10.19 -1.13
CA ASN A 74 37.96 10.62 -1.17
C ASN A 74 38.08 12.11 -0.73
N GLY A 75 39.12 12.43 0.04
CA GLY A 75 39.38 13.77 0.49
C GLY A 75 40.78 14.25 0.14
N ASN A 76 40.90 15.54 -0.19
CA ASN A 76 42.21 16.23 -0.37
C ASN A 76 42.21 17.52 0.43
N LEU A 77 42.96 17.53 1.52
CA LEU A 77 43.13 18.70 2.40
C LEU A 77 44.42 19.42 2.05
N ILE A 78 44.33 20.72 1.77
CA ILE A 78 45.47 21.59 1.45
C ILE A 78 45.56 22.66 2.53
N LEU A 79 46.70 22.69 3.22
CA LEU A 79 47.04 23.68 4.26
C LEU A 79 48.36 24.35 3.89
N SER A 80 48.27 25.57 3.38
CA SER A 80 49.45 26.38 3.00
C SER A 80 49.44 27.70 3.76
N GLN A 81 50.60 28.14 4.24
CA GLN A 81 50.77 29.40 4.97
C GLN A 81 50.17 30.57 4.17
N ASP A 82 49.55 31.51 4.85
CA ASP A 82 48.94 32.75 4.33
C ASP A 82 47.86 32.51 3.24
N SER A 83 47.34 31.27 3.17
CA SER A 83 46.24 30.88 2.26
C SER A 83 45.09 30.25 3.04
N SER A 84 43.88 30.34 2.51
CA SER A 84 42.75 29.66 3.10
C SER A 84 42.97 28.15 3.09
N ALA A 85 42.55 27.46 4.16
CA ALA A 85 42.52 26.01 4.22
C ALA A 85 41.46 25.47 3.24
N ILE A 86 41.82 24.50 2.42
CA ILE A 86 40.91 23.92 1.40
C ILE A 86 40.73 22.45 1.67
N LEU A 87 39.49 22.01 1.73
CA LEU A 87 39.12 20.59 1.75
C LEU A 87 38.26 20.28 0.53
N ASP A 88 38.77 19.42 -0.30
CA ASP A 88 38.08 18.91 -1.49
C ASP A 88 37.62 17.46 -1.24
N VAL A 89 36.36 17.20 -1.38
CA VAL A 89 35.73 15.87 -1.14
C VAL A 89 35.02 15.37 -2.40
N THR A 90 35.16 14.08 -2.68
CA THR A 90 34.57 13.48 -3.88
C THR A 90 33.87 12.16 -3.59
N LEU A 91 32.72 11.94 -4.23
CA LEU A 91 31.97 10.68 -4.25
C LEU A 91 31.54 10.36 -5.68
N GLY A 92 32.20 9.40 -6.31
CA GLY A 92 32.03 9.17 -7.75
C GLY A 92 32.35 10.41 -8.56
N ASP A 93 31.38 10.89 -9.35
CA ASP A 93 31.52 12.09 -10.18
C ASP A 93 31.18 13.40 -9.41
N LEU A 94 30.66 13.28 -8.20
CA LEU A 94 30.33 14.46 -7.37
C LEU A 94 31.58 14.97 -6.68
N ARG A 95 31.74 16.29 -6.70
CA ARG A 95 32.85 16.99 -6.04
C ARG A 95 32.36 18.25 -5.36
N TYR A 96 32.82 18.45 -4.12
CA TYR A 96 32.60 19.69 -3.36
C TYR A 96 33.86 20.16 -2.73
N THR A 97 34.11 21.45 -2.86
CA THR A 97 35.31 22.12 -2.31
C THR A 97 34.88 23.13 -1.24
N ALA A 98 35.30 22.91 -0.02
CA ALA A 98 35.11 23.86 1.08
C ALA A 98 36.39 24.70 1.31
N CYS A 99 36.20 25.99 1.59
CA CYS A 99 37.27 26.93 1.96
C CYS A 99 37.09 27.36 3.41
N GLY A 100 38.10 27.19 4.23
CA GLY A 100 38.12 27.58 5.63
C GLY A 100 38.96 28.83 5.92
N ASP A 101 39.30 29.01 7.18
CA ASP A 101 40.09 30.13 7.65
C ASP A 101 41.51 30.13 7.04
N VAL A 102 42.17 31.32 7.08
CA VAL A 102 43.54 31.48 6.61
C VAL A 102 44.52 30.79 7.57
N VAL A 103 45.37 29.95 7.00
CA VAL A 103 46.40 29.21 7.73
C VAL A 103 47.54 30.16 8.12
N GLN A 104 47.87 30.21 9.38
CA GLN A 104 48.88 31.10 9.93
C GLN A 104 50.24 30.38 10.12
N PRO A 105 51.37 31.09 10.14
CA PRO A 105 52.62 30.51 10.57
C PRO A 105 52.58 30.12 12.05
N ALA A 106 53.19 29.02 12.43
CA ALA A 106 53.21 28.56 13.82
C ALA A 106 54.21 29.39 14.64
N LEU A 107 53.74 30.08 15.70
CA LEU A 107 54.59 30.89 16.59
C LEU A 107 55.21 30.04 17.73
N LYS A 108 54.52 29.01 18.22
CA LYS A 108 54.98 28.18 19.36
C LYS A 108 54.89 26.69 19.09
N GLN A 109 53.74 26.18 18.63
CA GLN A 109 53.53 24.76 18.39
C GLN A 109 52.85 24.53 17.04
N PRO A 110 53.56 23.94 16.07
CA PRO A 110 53.01 23.63 14.77
C PRO A 110 51.94 22.51 14.86
N LEU A 111 51.01 22.50 13.91
CA LEU A 111 50.08 21.42 13.72
C LEU A 111 50.81 20.11 13.37
N SER A 112 50.48 19.03 14.05
CA SER A 112 51.01 17.73 13.65
C SER A 112 50.08 17.07 12.62
N MET A 113 50.68 16.37 11.66
CA MET A 113 49.99 15.65 10.59
C MET A 113 49.01 14.61 11.16
N GLU A 114 49.42 13.90 12.23
CA GLU A 114 48.60 12.86 12.87
C GLU A 114 47.32 13.46 13.49
N LYS A 115 47.45 14.60 14.21
CA LYS A 115 46.32 15.29 14.81
C LYS A 115 45.34 15.83 13.77
N VAL A 116 45.85 16.35 12.65
CA VAL A 116 45.02 16.82 11.53
C VAL A 116 44.25 15.63 10.93
N ARG A 117 44.93 14.54 10.64
CA ARG A 117 44.31 13.32 10.08
C ARG A 117 43.24 12.78 11.00
N GLU A 118 43.57 12.56 12.28
CA GLU A 118 42.61 12.06 13.28
C GLU A 118 41.33 12.90 13.38
N ASN A 119 41.46 14.23 13.25
CA ASN A 119 40.31 15.12 13.30
C ASN A 119 39.51 15.13 12.00
N MET A 120 40.15 14.99 10.85
CA MET A 120 39.46 14.94 9.56
C MET A 120 38.69 13.63 9.39
N GLU A 121 39.24 12.50 9.87
CA GLU A 121 38.59 11.17 9.77
C GLU A 121 37.40 11.03 10.72
N LYS A 122 37.18 11.96 11.67
CA LYS A 122 35.99 11.96 12.55
C LYS A 122 34.74 12.43 11.80
N THR A 123 34.18 11.59 10.93
CA THR A 123 33.01 11.96 10.13
C THR A 123 31.68 11.95 10.91
N GLY A 124 31.66 11.40 12.14
CA GLY A 124 30.54 11.48 13.11
C GLY A 124 29.22 11.03 12.53
N ASN A 125 28.17 11.87 12.70
CA ASN A 125 26.79 11.61 12.25
C ASN A 125 26.55 11.93 10.77
N THR A 126 27.61 11.98 9.93
CA THR A 126 27.45 12.16 8.49
C THR A 126 27.32 10.79 7.79
N PRO A 127 26.68 10.71 6.62
CA PRO A 127 26.58 9.48 5.87
C PRO A 127 27.88 9.06 5.16
N PHE A 128 29.03 9.69 5.51
CA PHE A 128 30.30 9.51 4.82
C PHE A 128 31.38 8.96 5.73
N GLU A 129 32.31 8.21 5.15
CA GLU A 129 33.63 7.87 5.71
C GLU A 129 34.72 8.05 4.66
N PHE A 130 35.90 8.46 5.06
CA PHE A 130 37.02 8.60 4.12
C PHE A 130 37.61 7.25 3.77
N GLU A 131 37.56 6.87 2.48
CA GLU A 131 38.33 5.74 1.96
C GLU A 131 39.80 6.16 1.78
N LYS A 132 40.01 7.36 1.28
CA LYS A 132 41.36 7.95 1.10
C LYS A 132 41.35 9.43 1.47
N LEU A 133 42.21 9.81 2.39
CA LEU A 133 42.43 11.22 2.77
C LEU A 133 43.89 11.62 2.52
N THR A 134 44.08 12.49 1.54
CA THR A 134 45.41 13.09 1.22
C THR A 134 45.49 14.41 1.92
N ILE A 135 46.62 14.67 2.64
CA ILE A 135 46.86 15.93 3.36
C ILE A 135 48.16 16.52 2.84
N ALA A 136 48.05 17.69 2.21
CA ALA A 136 49.18 18.48 1.76
C ALA A 136 49.45 19.63 2.79
N MET A 137 50.47 19.42 3.57
CA MET A 137 50.93 20.39 4.59
C MET A 137 52.45 20.48 4.52
N ARG A 138 53.02 21.64 4.18
CA ARG A 138 54.46 21.80 3.89
C ARG A 138 55.27 22.55 4.93
N ASP A 139 54.70 23.45 5.68
CA ASP A 139 55.41 24.36 6.56
C ASP A 139 55.03 24.17 8.03
N ALA A 140 55.76 24.82 8.95
CA ALA A 140 55.35 24.92 10.35
C ALA A 140 54.15 25.90 10.48
N ILE A 141 52.96 25.35 10.32
CA ILE A 141 51.70 26.09 10.26
C ILE A 141 50.86 25.93 11.54
N PHE A 142 49.96 26.86 11.72
CA PHE A 142 48.96 26.85 12.78
C PHE A 142 47.57 27.15 12.20
N LEU A 143 46.59 26.34 12.59
CA LEU A 143 45.17 26.57 12.37
C LEU A 143 44.40 26.05 13.59
N PRO A 144 43.46 26.82 14.17
CA PRO A 144 42.66 26.35 15.30
C PRO A 144 41.91 25.04 14.96
N MET A 145 41.88 24.12 15.90
CA MET A 145 41.15 22.83 15.71
C MET A 145 39.65 23.07 15.46
N LYS A 146 39.10 24.17 15.98
CA LYS A 146 37.70 24.56 15.68
C LYS A 146 37.52 24.86 14.20
N SER A 147 38.48 25.57 13.60
CA SER A 147 38.43 25.90 12.15
C SER A 147 38.56 24.66 11.27
N LEU A 148 39.45 23.70 11.62
CA LEU A 148 39.55 22.41 10.95
C LEU A 148 38.26 21.61 11.03
N ASN A 149 37.64 21.57 12.21
CA ASN A 149 36.37 20.88 12.40
C ASN A 149 35.24 21.53 11.60
N GLN A 150 35.23 22.88 11.49
CA GLN A 150 34.23 23.58 10.71
C GLN A 150 34.45 23.31 9.21
N LEU A 151 35.66 23.41 8.71
CA LEU A 151 36.00 23.08 7.31
C LEU A 151 35.51 21.66 6.92
N ARG A 152 35.76 20.68 7.80
CA ARG A 152 35.28 19.33 7.57
C ARG A 152 33.74 19.27 7.49
N ARG A 153 33.03 19.92 8.42
CA ARG A 153 31.56 19.95 8.43
C ARG A 153 31.03 20.59 7.16
N ASP A 154 31.57 21.71 6.76
CA ASP A 154 31.14 22.45 5.57
C ASP A 154 31.38 21.63 4.31
N ALA A 155 32.49 20.90 4.21
CA ALA A 155 32.80 20.03 3.09
C ALA A 155 31.81 18.85 3.02
N LEU A 156 31.57 18.16 4.13
CA LEU A 156 30.67 16.98 4.16
C LEU A 156 29.19 17.37 3.96
N GLU A 157 28.73 18.48 4.57
CA GLU A 157 27.39 19.02 4.36
C GLU A 157 27.17 19.47 2.91
N GLY A 158 28.19 20.12 2.31
CA GLY A 158 28.13 20.52 0.91
C GLY A 158 28.06 19.34 -0.04
N LEU A 159 28.82 18.27 0.21
CA LEU A 159 28.76 17.05 -0.58
C LEU A 159 27.39 16.35 -0.40
N GLU A 160 26.86 16.28 0.82
CA GLU A 160 25.55 15.72 1.09
C GLU A 160 24.44 16.45 0.32
N LYS A 161 24.47 17.79 0.30
CA LYS A 161 23.54 18.58 -0.50
C LYS A 161 23.61 18.24 -1.98
N LEU A 162 24.82 18.10 -2.55
CA LEU A 162 24.99 17.69 -3.95
C LEU A 162 24.43 16.29 -4.21
N CYS A 163 24.65 15.34 -3.28
CA CYS A 163 24.08 14.00 -3.37
C CYS A 163 22.56 14.00 -3.40
N VAL A 164 21.91 14.87 -2.63
CA VAL A 164 20.46 14.98 -2.58
C VAL A 164 19.92 15.72 -3.81
N GLU A 165 20.58 16.78 -4.25
CA GLU A 165 20.15 17.61 -5.38
C GLU A 165 20.10 16.83 -6.70
N GLN A 166 20.99 15.86 -6.93
CA GLN A 166 20.95 15.04 -8.16
C GLN A 166 19.64 14.23 -8.30
N PHE A 167 18.92 13.96 -7.20
CA PHE A 167 17.64 13.25 -7.20
C PHE A 167 16.44 14.19 -7.18
N ARG A 168 16.69 15.52 -7.11
CA ARG A 168 15.62 16.51 -7.09
C ARG A 168 14.95 16.57 -8.45
N ARG A 169 13.65 16.30 -8.46
CA ARG A 169 12.84 16.47 -9.67
C ARG A 169 12.39 17.92 -9.77
N GLU A 170 12.57 18.51 -10.92
CA GLU A 170 11.88 19.76 -11.24
C GLU A 170 10.39 19.44 -11.38
N VAL A 171 9.59 19.94 -10.44
CA VAL A 171 8.14 19.85 -10.53
C VAL A 171 7.67 21.16 -11.14
N GLU A 172 7.01 21.08 -12.30
CA GLU A 172 6.30 22.24 -12.85
C GLU A 172 5.38 22.82 -11.76
N GLN A 173 5.46 24.11 -11.54
CA GLN A 173 4.58 24.79 -10.59
C GLN A 173 3.16 24.72 -11.16
N VAL A 174 2.39 23.74 -10.71
CA VAL A 174 0.95 23.70 -10.99
C VAL A 174 0.33 24.86 -10.25
N ASP A 175 -0.25 25.78 -11.01
CA ASP A 175 -0.95 26.93 -10.45
C ASP A 175 -2.13 26.44 -9.57
N ARG A 176 -1.96 26.57 -8.26
CA ARG A 176 -2.97 26.17 -7.26
C ARG A 176 -4.10 27.18 -7.13
N ALA A 177 -4.08 28.27 -7.91
CA ALA A 177 -5.04 29.37 -7.82
C ALA A 177 -6.50 28.99 -8.18
N GLY A 178 -6.74 27.80 -8.75
CA GLY A 178 -8.08 27.31 -9.10
C GLY A 178 -8.75 26.40 -8.08
N MET A 179 -8.12 26.12 -6.93
CA MET A 179 -8.65 25.18 -5.94
C MET A 179 -9.62 25.86 -4.95
N LYS A 180 -10.73 26.40 -5.44
CA LYS A 180 -11.83 26.77 -4.57
C LYS A 180 -12.50 25.47 -4.08
N ALA A 181 -12.59 25.30 -2.77
CA ALA A 181 -13.50 24.31 -2.19
C ALA A 181 -14.90 24.60 -2.74
N GLN A 182 -15.49 23.67 -3.47
CA GLN A 182 -16.88 23.79 -3.86
C GLN A 182 -17.70 23.77 -2.56
N GLU A 183 -18.44 24.84 -2.30
CA GLU A 183 -19.41 24.86 -1.22
C GLU A 183 -20.40 23.72 -1.47
N SER A 184 -20.54 22.83 -0.49
CA SER A 184 -21.51 21.73 -0.53
C SER A 184 -22.90 22.31 -0.75
N LYS A 185 -23.64 21.82 -1.73
CA LYS A 185 -25.03 22.21 -1.96
C LYS A 185 -25.82 21.81 -0.71
N ALA A 186 -26.28 22.80 0.03
CA ALA A 186 -27.15 22.64 1.19
C ALA A 186 -28.49 22.05 0.76
N GLY A 187 -28.62 20.76 0.94
CA GLY A 187 -29.87 20.01 0.93
C GLY A 187 -29.62 18.82 1.84
N THR A 188 -30.39 18.65 2.91
CA THR A 188 -30.37 17.43 3.72
C THR A 188 -30.93 16.32 2.82
N PRO A 189 -30.09 15.41 2.29
CA PRO A 189 -30.60 14.30 1.50
C PRO A 189 -31.45 13.41 2.39
N GLU A 190 -32.51 12.85 1.83
CA GLU A 190 -33.28 11.81 2.49
C GLU A 190 -32.32 10.66 2.81
N LYS A 191 -32.21 10.32 4.11
CA LYS A 191 -31.22 9.32 4.58
C LYS A 191 -31.86 7.94 4.53
N TYR A 192 -31.20 7.01 3.86
CA TYR A 192 -31.64 5.62 3.76
C TYR A 192 -30.57 4.65 4.26
N LEU A 193 -31.03 3.45 4.58
CA LEU A 193 -30.18 2.35 5.02
C LEU A 193 -30.09 1.32 3.91
N SER A 194 -28.88 1.04 3.46
CA SER A 194 -28.58 -0.07 2.56
C SER A 194 -28.00 -1.26 3.32
N ALA A 195 -28.12 -2.45 2.77
CA ALA A 195 -27.53 -3.65 3.33
C ALA A 195 -26.93 -4.54 2.25
N LEU A 196 -25.72 -5.07 2.52
CA LEU A 196 -25.05 -6.03 1.67
C LEU A 196 -25.40 -7.46 2.12
N ALA A 197 -26.02 -8.23 1.25
CA ALA A 197 -26.18 -9.66 1.42
C ALA A 197 -24.95 -10.37 0.86
N GLU A 198 -24.09 -10.88 1.73
CA GLU A 198 -22.93 -11.68 1.37
C GLU A 198 -23.19 -13.20 1.38
N GLN A 199 -24.33 -13.60 1.92
CA GLN A 199 -24.83 -14.96 1.92
C GLN A 199 -26.35 -14.93 1.66
N ARG A 200 -26.89 -15.87 0.88
CA ARG A 200 -28.32 -15.88 0.54
C ARG A 200 -29.25 -16.01 1.75
N CYS A 201 -28.80 -16.64 2.84
CA CYS A 201 -29.58 -16.71 4.08
C CYS A 201 -29.83 -15.36 4.75
N GLN A 202 -29.06 -14.32 4.41
CA GLN A 202 -29.26 -12.96 4.91
C GLN A 202 -30.41 -12.24 4.19
N LEU A 203 -30.82 -12.72 3.02
CA LEU A 203 -31.84 -12.01 2.21
C LEU A 203 -33.17 -11.92 2.94
N GLN A 204 -33.68 -13.02 3.51
CA GLN A 204 -34.99 -13.03 4.14
C GLN A 204 -35.12 -12.01 5.28
N PRO A 205 -34.21 -11.92 6.27
CA PRO A 205 -34.26 -10.86 7.29
C PRO A 205 -34.21 -9.44 6.71
N LEU A 206 -33.48 -9.23 5.60
CA LEU A 206 -33.40 -7.92 4.94
C LEU A 206 -34.69 -7.56 4.21
N LEU A 207 -35.41 -8.52 3.65
CA LEU A 207 -36.73 -8.31 3.06
C LEU A 207 -37.77 -7.87 4.12
N GLU A 208 -37.72 -8.48 5.29
CA GLU A 208 -38.64 -8.21 6.41
C GLU A 208 -38.34 -6.88 7.16
N SER A 209 -37.14 -6.34 7.03
CA SER A 209 -36.75 -5.13 7.74
C SER A 209 -37.39 -3.88 7.15
N GLU A 210 -38.14 -3.14 7.95
CA GLU A 210 -38.73 -1.84 7.56
C GLU A 210 -37.67 -0.72 7.38
N LEU A 211 -36.46 -0.89 7.94
CA LEU A 211 -35.41 0.13 7.93
C LEU A 211 -34.54 0.08 6.67
N VAL A 212 -34.42 -1.08 6.05
CA VAL A 212 -33.56 -1.29 4.86
C VAL A 212 -34.35 -0.96 3.61
N SER A 213 -33.85 0.00 2.83
CA SER A 213 -34.44 0.39 1.54
C SER A 213 -33.73 -0.20 0.33
N ASP A 214 -32.41 -0.37 0.41
CA ASP A 214 -31.58 -0.86 -0.69
C ASP A 214 -30.86 -2.15 -0.27
N ILE A 215 -30.95 -3.20 -1.08
CA ILE A 215 -30.28 -4.47 -0.84
C ILE A 215 -29.25 -4.72 -1.94
N TYR A 216 -27.99 -4.95 -1.51
CA TYR A 216 -26.86 -5.23 -2.39
C TYR A 216 -26.63 -6.74 -2.43
N LEU A 217 -26.83 -7.37 -3.59
CA LEU A 217 -26.64 -8.79 -3.84
C LEU A 217 -25.20 -9.07 -4.25
N ASP A 218 -24.38 -9.58 -3.34
CA ASP A 218 -22.98 -9.91 -3.64
C ASP A 218 -22.91 -11.12 -4.58
N GLN A 219 -22.19 -10.97 -5.70
CA GLN A 219 -22.07 -12.06 -6.69
C GLN A 219 -21.47 -13.34 -6.08
N GLY A 220 -20.69 -13.22 -5.00
CA GLY A 220 -20.14 -14.36 -4.26
C GLY A 220 -21.18 -15.21 -3.50
N CYS A 221 -22.46 -14.82 -3.49
CA CYS A 221 -23.58 -15.64 -2.97
C CYS A 221 -23.99 -16.74 -3.92
N TYR A 222 -23.63 -16.64 -5.20
CA TYR A 222 -24.20 -17.42 -6.29
C TYR A 222 -23.17 -18.35 -6.92
N ARG A 223 -23.65 -19.46 -7.48
CA ARG A 223 -22.83 -20.30 -8.35
C ARG A 223 -22.87 -19.74 -9.77
N ARG A 224 -21.73 -19.79 -10.46
CA ARG A 224 -21.60 -19.23 -11.82
C ARG A 224 -22.66 -19.78 -12.81
N LYS A 225 -23.00 -21.04 -12.68
CA LYS A 225 -23.98 -21.70 -13.58
C LYS A 225 -25.41 -21.19 -13.40
N ASP A 226 -25.81 -20.86 -12.18
CA ASP A 226 -27.19 -20.52 -11.80
C ASP A 226 -27.33 -19.00 -11.53
N LEU A 227 -26.24 -18.22 -11.71
CA LEU A 227 -26.09 -16.82 -11.28
C LEU A 227 -27.25 -15.93 -11.70
N TRP A 228 -27.58 -15.92 -12.99
CA TRP A 228 -28.53 -14.93 -13.52
C TRP A 228 -29.97 -15.28 -13.22
N GLU A 229 -30.30 -16.55 -13.16
CA GLU A 229 -31.61 -17.02 -12.74
C GLU A 229 -31.87 -16.71 -11.27
N GLU A 230 -30.91 -17.02 -10.41
CA GLU A 230 -31.01 -16.76 -8.97
C GLU A 230 -30.98 -15.25 -8.63
N VAL A 231 -30.16 -14.43 -9.29
CA VAL A 231 -30.17 -12.97 -9.12
C VAL A 231 -31.50 -12.37 -9.54
N LYS A 232 -32.09 -12.84 -10.65
CA LYS A 232 -33.40 -12.39 -11.12
C LYS A 232 -34.51 -12.69 -10.12
N GLU A 233 -34.53 -13.91 -9.56
CA GLU A 233 -35.48 -14.30 -8.52
C GLU A 233 -35.33 -13.44 -7.25
N ASP A 234 -34.09 -13.23 -6.80
CA ASP A 234 -33.82 -12.48 -5.58
C ASP A 234 -34.14 -11.00 -5.78
N ALA A 235 -33.86 -10.42 -6.95
CA ALA A 235 -34.25 -9.06 -7.28
C ALA A 235 -35.78 -8.88 -7.32
N ALA A 236 -36.51 -9.84 -7.87
CA ALA A 236 -37.98 -9.81 -7.85
C ALA A 236 -38.55 -9.80 -6.43
N LYS A 237 -38.02 -10.62 -5.51
CA LYS A 237 -38.43 -10.64 -4.09
C LYS A 237 -38.14 -9.34 -3.40
N ILE A 238 -37.00 -8.68 -3.74
CA ILE A 238 -36.63 -7.38 -3.20
C ILE A 238 -37.64 -6.31 -3.67
N HIS A 239 -38.01 -6.31 -4.93
CA HIS A 239 -39.00 -5.38 -5.46
C HIS A 239 -40.42 -5.64 -4.88
N GLU A 240 -40.82 -6.91 -4.71
CA GLU A 240 -42.06 -7.26 -4.03
C GLU A 240 -42.13 -6.72 -2.60
N ALA A 241 -40.98 -6.63 -1.92
CA ALA A 241 -40.85 -6.01 -0.61
C ALA A 241 -40.77 -4.46 -0.66
N GLY A 242 -40.93 -3.84 -1.82
CA GLY A 242 -40.87 -2.40 -2.01
C GLY A 242 -39.48 -1.77 -1.91
N LYS A 243 -38.42 -2.57 -2.10
CA LYS A 243 -37.02 -2.18 -1.96
C LYS A 243 -36.27 -2.17 -3.28
N LYS A 244 -35.08 -1.57 -3.32
CA LYS A 244 -34.19 -1.55 -4.49
C LYS A 244 -33.16 -2.65 -4.43
N ALA A 245 -32.92 -3.29 -5.56
CA ALA A 245 -31.94 -4.35 -5.75
C ALA A 245 -30.71 -3.87 -6.51
N TYR A 246 -29.52 -4.00 -5.95
CA TYR A 246 -28.27 -3.68 -6.62
C TYR A 246 -27.39 -4.93 -6.72
N TYR A 247 -26.85 -5.20 -7.91
CA TYR A 247 -25.94 -6.30 -8.12
C TYR A 247 -24.48 -5.89 -7.87
N VAL A 248 -23.75 -6.63 -7.02
CA VAL A 248 -22.38 -6.30 -6.65
C VAL A 248 -21.39 -7.10 -7.48
N PHE A 249 -20.55 -6.39 -8.24
CA PHE A 249 -19.48 -6.97 -9.02
C PHE A 249 -18.34 -7.53 -8.14
N PRO A 250 -17.56 -8.54 -8.64
CA PRO A 250 -16.44 -9.10 -7.89
C PRO A 250 -15.35 -8.05 -7.60
N SER A 251 -14.65 -8.19 -6.48
CA SER A 251 -13.51 -7.35 -6.13
C SER A 251 -12.32 -7.57 -7.08
N VAL A 252 -12.17 -8.79 -7.63
CA VAL A 252 -11.14 -9.14 -8.60
C VAL A 252 -11.81 -9.23 -9.98
N PHE A 253 -11.68 -8.16 -10.77
CA PHE A 253 -12.30 -8.03 -12.08
C PHE A 253 -11.24 -8.13 -13.18
N ARG A 254 -10.76 -9.36 -13.46
CA ARG A 254 -9.77 -9.65 -14.50
C ARG A 254 -10.44 -9.97 -15.83
N LYS A 255 -9.62 -10.25 -16.86
CA LYS A 255 -10.07 -10.60 -18.21
C LYS A 255 -11.15 -11.66 -18.21
N ASN A 256 -11.00 -12.76 -17.46
CA ASN A 256 -12.00 -13.83 -17.39
C ASN A 256 -13.36 -13.36 -16.85
N ALA A 257 -13.36 -12.46 -15.86
CA ALA A 257 -14.58 -11.83 -15.36
C ALA A 257 -15.18 -10.92 -16.44
N SER A 258 -14.36 -10.03 -17.03
CA SER A 258 -14.80 -9.14 -18.11
C SER A 258 -15.44 -9.92 -19.28
N ASP A 259 -14.77 -10.97 -19.75
CA ASP A 259 -15.28 -11.81 -20.86
C ASP A 259 -16.61 -12.49 -20.49
N PHE A 260 -16.75 -12.97 -19.24
CA PHE A 260 -17.99 -13.59 -18.75
C PHE A 260 -19.14 -12.57 -18.70
N TYR A 261 -18.91 -11.38 -18.13
CA TYR A 261 -19.94 -10.35 -18.04
C TYR A 261 -20.30 -9.79 -19.41
N LEU A 262 -19.33 -9.63 -20.32
CA LEU A 262 -19.56 -9.20 -21.69
C LEU A 262 -20.48 -10.19 -22.44
N GLY A 263 -20.23 -11.49 -22.29
CA GLY A 263 -21.09 -12.53 -22.85
C GLY A 263 -22.48 -12.64 -22.19
N SER A 264 -22.67 -12.02 -21.03
CA SER A 264 -23.87 -12.12 -20.20
C SER A 264 -24.66 -10.80 -20.09
N LEU A 265 -24.32 -9.73 -20.83
CA LEU A 265 -24.97 -8.42 -20.72
C LEU A 265 -26.50 -8.48 -20.82
N LYS A 266 -27.03 -9.27 -21.77
CA LYS A 266 -28.49 -9.46 -21.94
C LYS A 266 -29.13 -10.08 -20.71
N LYS A 267 -28.46 -11.06 -20.08
CA LYS A 267 -28.94 -11.73 -18.88
C LYS A 267 -28.93 -10.79 -17.67
N LEU A 268 -27.85 -10.04 -17.46
CA LEU A 268 -27.77 -9.03 -16.41
C LEU A 268 -28.89 -7.98 -16.54
N ASN A 269 -29.11 -7.45 -17.75
CA ASN A 269 -30.20 -6.51 -17.98
C ASN A 269 -31.60 -7.12 -17.73
N SER A 270 -31.77 -8.44 -17.95
CA SER A 270 -33.03 -9.12 -17.69
C SER A 270 -33.30 -9.42 -16.22
N CYS A 271 -32.31 -9.24 -15.34
CA CYS A 271 -32.50 -9.41 -13.89
C CYS A 271 -33.26 -8.23 -13.25
N SER A 272 -33.47 -7.15 -14.00
CA SER A 272 -34.22 -5.95 -13.54
C SER A 272 -33.65 -5.34 -12.26
N VAL A 273 -32.32 -5.41 -12.03
CA VAL A 273 -31.69 -4.73 -10.90
C VAL A 273 -31.71 -3.22 -11.11
N ASP A 274 -31.84 -2.43 -10.04
CA ASP A 274 -31.88 -0.96 -10.07
C ASP A 274 -30.51 -0.33 -10.34
N GLY A 275 -29.45 -1.10 -10.22
CA GLY A 275 -28.09 -0.66 -10.49
C GLY A 275 -27.05 -1.70 -10.08
N VAL A 276 -25.80 -1.26 -10.14
CA VAL A 276 -24.65 -2.13 -9.82
C VAL A 276 -23.71 -1.46 -8.82
N VAL A 277 -23.05 -2.28 -7.99
CA VAL A 277 -21.97 -1.82 -7.09
C VAL A 277 -20.66 -2.35 -7.65
N VAL A 278 -19.69 -1.44 -7.87
CA VAL A 278 -18.38 -1.74 -8.45
C VAL A 278 -17.27 -1.56 -7.43
N LYS A 279 -16.30 -2.47 -7.41
CA LYS A 279 -15.23 -2.57 -6.41
C LYS A 279 -13.82 -2.31 -6.96
N SER A 280 -13.68 -2.13 -8.28
CA SER A 280 -12.40 -1.93 -8.95
C SER A 280 -12.53 -0.97 -10.14
N LEU A 281 -11.41 -0.33 -10.54
CA LEU A 281 -11.38 0.56 -11.71
C LEU A 281 -11.75 -0.18 -13.01
N ASP A 282 -11.34 -1.45 -13.13
CA ASP A 282 -11.72 -2.26 -14.30
C ASP A 282 -13.23 -2.44 -14.41
N ALA A 283 -13.91 -2.65 -13.27
CA ALA A 283 -15.36 -2.75 -13.22
C ALA A 283 -16.04 -1.40 -13.50
N VAL A 284 -15.51 -0.28 -13.00
CA VAL A 284 -16.00 1.08 -13.34
C VAL A 284 -15.96 1.28 -14.85
N TRP A 285 -14.80 1.01 -15.45
CA TRP A 285 -14.62 1.13 -16.89
C TRP A 285 -15.56 0.21 -17.67
N PHE A 286 -15.72 -1.03 -17.23
CA PHE A 286 -16.62 -2.00 -17.85
C PHE A 286 -18.08 -1.50 -17.87
N VAL A 287 -18.59 -1.03 -16.72
CA VAL A 287 -19.96 -0.50 -16.61
C VAL A 287 -20.12 0.74 -17.47
N HIS A 288 -19.20 1.70 -17.39
CA HIS A 288 -19.22 2.91 -18.19
C HIS A 288 -19.26 2.60 -19.70
N ARG A 289 -18.51 1.60 -20.16
CA ARG A 289 -18.39 1.25 -21.58
C ARG A 289 -19.57 0.43 -22.11
N TYR A 290 -20.03 -0.55 -21.33
CA TYR A 290 -20.96 -1.55 -21.84
C TYR A 290 -22.36 -1.47 -21.22
N LEU A 291 -22.52 -0.73 -20.14
CA LEU A 291 -23.77 -0.55 -19.40
C LEU A 291 -24.01 0.93 -19.05
N PRO A 292 -23.90 1.87 -20.01
CA PRO A 292 -23.87 3.33 -19.72
C PRO A 292 -25.16 3.87 -19.09
N GLN A 293 -26.25 3.13 -19.15
CA GLN A 293 -27.53 3.51 -18.54
C GLN A 293 -27.76 2.87 -17.17
N MET A 294 -26.85 1.96 -16.73
CA MET A 294 -26.96 1.28 -15.47
C MET A 294 -26.48 2.17 -14.32
N PRO A 295 -27.33 2.50 -13.34
CA PRO A 295 -26.90 3.24 -12.16
C PRO A 295 -25.75 2.52 -11.45
N MET A 296 -24.69 3.27 -11.11
CA MET A 296 -23.46 2.71 -10.55
C MET A 296 -23.17 3.30 -9.17
N ILE A 297 -22.88 2.43 -8.21
CA ILE A 297 -22.39 2.77 -6.87
C ILE A 297 -20.91 2.37 -6.80
N LEU A 298 -20.06 3.29 -6.33
CA LEU A 298 -18.64 3.01 -6.11
C LEU A 298 -18.44 2.45 -4.71
N ASP A 299 -17.83 1.27 -4.59
CA ASP A 299 -17.56 0.66 -3.28
C ASP A 299 -16.25 1.21 -2.67
N GLN A 300 -16.05 0.98 -1.38
CA GLN A 300 -14.95 1.51 -0.56
C GLN A 300 -13.54 1.27 -1.15
N GLY A 301 -13.35 0.19 -1.90
CA GLY A 301 -12.08 -0.18 -2.53
C GLY A 301 -11.63 0.73 -3.67
N LEU A 302 -12.48 1.68 -4.10
CA LEU A 302 -12.12 2.69 -5.09
C LEU A 302 -11.48 3.94 -4.48
N TYR A 303 -11.28 3.95 -3.18
CA TYR A 303 -10.46 4.92 -2.47
C TYR A 303 -10.79 6.38 -2.73
N THR A 304 -12.07 6.74 -2.64
CA THR A 304 -12.53 8.13 -2.75
C THR A 304 -12.14 8.95 -1.50
N TYR A 305 -10.84 9.00 -1.17
CA TYR A 305 -10.31 9.57 0.06
C TYR A 305 -10.54 11.07 0.22
N ASN A 306 -10.48 11.79 -0.88
CA ASN A 306 -10.48 13.25 -0.87
C ASN A 306 -11.28 13.82 -2.03
N HIS A 307 -11.46 15.13 -2.00
CA HIS A 307 -12.23 15.86 -3.03
C HIS A 307 -11.75 15.57 -4.46
N ARG A 308 -10.44 15.50 -4.70
CA ARG A 308 -9.90 15.22 -6.04
C ARG A 308 -10.25 13.84 -6.56
N ALA A 309 -10.16 12.84 -5.69
CA ALA A 309 -10.58 11.48 -6.05
C ALA A 309 -12.08 11.43 -6.33
N GLN A 310 -12.91 12.12 -5.52
CA GLN A 310 -14.35 12.18 -5.76
C GLN A 310 -14.67 12.90 -7.08
N GLU A 311 -14.01 14.02 -7.37
CA GLU A 311 -14.19 14.80 -8.60
C GLU A 311 -13.87 13.95 -9.85
N MET A 312 -12.76 13.20 -9.82
CA MET A 312 -12.41 12.28 -10.91
C MET A 312 -13.48 11.20 -11.12
N PHE A 313 -13.98 10.60 -10.05
CA PHE A 313 -15.01 9.58 -10.18
C PHE A 313 -16.39 10.13 -10.56
N ARG A 314 -16.71 11.39 -10.27
CA ARG A 314 -17.96 12.05 -10.72
C ARG A 314 -18.08 12.12 -12.25
N GLU A 315 -16.97 12.04 -12.98
CA GLU A 315 -16.98 11.93 -14.45
C GLU A 315 -17.71 10.67 -14.94
N PHE A 316 -17.79 9.62 -14.10
CA PHE A 316 -18.52 8.39 -14.39
C PHE A 316 -19.97 8.41 -13.89
N HIS A 317 -20.44 9.53 -13.36
CA HIS A 317 -21.81 9.76 -12.87
C HIS A 317 -22.32 8.70 -11.87
N PRO A 318 -21.54 8.34 -10.82
CA PRO A 318 -22.02 7.39 -9.83
C PRO A 318 -23.19 7.97 -9.04
N VAL A 319 -24.17 7.13 -8.68
CA VAL A 319 -25.30 7.54 -7.84
C VAL A 319 -24.90 7.72 -6.37
N ARG A 320 -23.84 7.04 -5.93
CA ARG A 320 -23.21 7.23 -4.61
C ARG A 320 -21.82 6.62 -4.55
N MET A 321 -21.06 7.00 -3.52
CA MET A 321 -19.69 6.53 -3.27
C MET A 321 -19.58 6.03 -1.82
N THR A 322 -19.25 4.76 -1.61
CA THR A 322 -18.98 4.24 -0.27
C THR A 322 -17.65 4.77 0.24
N THR A 323 -17.62 5.29 1.46
CA THR A 323 -16.40 5.85 2.05
C THR A 323 -15.36 4.76 2.31
N PRO A 324 -14.06 5.03 2.03
CA PRO A 324 -12.98 4.13 2.41
C PRO A 324 -12.94 3.86 3.91
N TYR A 325 -12.67 2.61 4.29
CA TYR A 325 -12.60 2.18 5.70
C TYR A 325 -11.45 2.84 6.48
N GLU A 326 -10.40 3.26 5.78
CA GLU A 326 -9.19 3.82 6.37
C GLU A 326 -9.35 5.29 6.79
N LEU A 327 -10.42 5.96 6.38
CA LEU A 327 -10.69 7.34 6.79
C LEU A 327 -11.11 7.40 8.26
N ASN A 328 -10.36 8.16 9.04
CA ASN A 328 -10.72 8.44 10.41
C ASN A 328 -11.79 9.54 10.53
N ARG A 329 -12.34 9.71 11.74
CA ARG A 329 -13.39 10.69 12.04
C ARG A 329 -13.05 12.13 11.59
N GLY A 330 -11.80 12.56 11.78
CA GLY A 330 -11.36 13.91 11.42
C GLY A 330 -11.31 14.12 9.91
N GLU A 331 -10.93 13.10 9.17
CA GLU A 331 -10.87 13.10 7.70
C GLU A 331 -12.28 13.05 7.09
N LEU A 332 -13.16 12.21 7.61
CA LEU A 332 -14.57 12.15 7.19
C LEU A 332 -15.29 13.50 7.35
N LYS A 333 -14.97 14.28 8.38
CA LYS A 333 -15.55 15.62 8.58
C LYS A 333 -15.06 16.67 7.57
N LYS A 334 -13.90 16.45 6.96
CA LYS A 334 -13.32 17.39 5.98
C LYS A 334 -13.67 17.03 4.53
N ARG A 335 -14.25 15.85 4.33
CA ARG A 335 -14.63 15.33 3.04
C ARG A 335 -16.06 15.75 2.71
N ASP A 336 -16.37 15.95 1.43
CA ASP A 336 -17.76 16.08 0.95
C ASP A 336 -18.43 14.70 1.02
N ASN A 337 -19.49 14.58 1.82
CA ASN A 337 -20.19 13.32 2.04
C ASN A 337 -21.63 13.32 1.49
N THR A 338 -22.04 14.36 0.76
CA THR A 338 -23.42 14.55 0.28
C THR A 338 -23.87 13.45 -0.70
N ASP A 339 -22.95 12.87 -1.46
CA ASP A 339 -23.17 11.74 -2.36
C ASP A 339 -22.55 10.44 -1.84
N SER A 340 -22.30 10.37 -0.51
CA SER A 340 -21.53 9.29 0.07
C SER A 340 -22.34 8.42 1.02
N GLU A 341 -21.96 7.15 1.01
CA GLU A 341 -22.44 6.10 1.91
C GLU A 341 -21.34 5.75 2.91
N VAL A 342 -21.69 5.59 4.19
CA VAL A 342 -20.75 5.11 5.22
C VAL A 342 -21.18 3.75 5.77
N VAL A 343 -20.23 2.83 5.90
CA VAL A 343 -20.47 1.52 6.50
C VAL A 343 -20.53 1.65 8.03
N LEU A 344 -21.68 1.31 8.61
CA LEU A 344 -21.92 1.34 10.06
C LEU A 344 -21.54 0.05 10.76
N TYR A 345 -21.71 -1.07 10.08
CA TYR A 345 -21.45 -2.40 10.62
C TYR A 345 -20.96 -3.34 9.53
N GLY A 346 -20.02 -4.21 9.88
CA GLY A 346 -19.57 -5.29 9.02
C GLY A 346 -18.16 -5.75 9.32
N TYR A 347 -17.83 -6.96 8.88
CA TYR A 347 -16.47 -7.47 8.96
C TYR A 347 -15.60 -6.85 7.86
N LEU A 348 -14.51 -6.19 8.27
CA LEU A 348 -13.60 -5.53 7.32
C LEU A 348 -12.77 -6.57 6.57
N PRO A 349 -12.69 -6.49 5.22
CA PRO A 349 -11.80 -7.33 4.43
C PRO A 349 -10.34 -6.94 4.71
N LEU A 350 -9.55 -7.90 5.21
CA LEU A 350 -8.12 -7.72 5.46
C LEU A 350 -7.26 -8.12 4.25
N MET A 351 -7.72 -9.15 3.52
CA MET A 351 -6.97 -9.68 2.38
C MET A 351 -7.91 -10.27 1.35
N THR A 352 -7.66 -9.96 0.08
CA THR A 352 -8.21 -10.68 -1.06
C THR A 352 -7.10 -11.56 -1.65
N SER A 353 -7.30 -12.87 -1.65
CA SER A 353 -6.29 -13.84 -2.08
C SER A 353 -6.78 -14.67 -3.27
N ALA A 354 -5.99 -14.71 -4.32
CA ALA A 354 -6.20 -15.62 -5.44
C ALA A 354 -5.93 -17.10 -5.09
N GLN A 355 -5.35 -17.36 -3.91
CA GLN A 355 -5.13 -18.71 -3.38
C GLN A 355 -6.36 -19.17 -2.61
N CYS A 356 -7.21 -19.94 -3.26
CA CYS A 356 -8.44 -20.45 -2.65
C CYS A 356 -8.13 -21.56 -1.63
N VAL A 357 -8.55 -21.36 -0.37
CA VAL A 357 -8.35 -22.34 0.71
C VAL A 357 -8.96 -23.70 0.37
N HIS A 358 -10.17 -23.75 -0.20
CA HIS A 358 -10.82 -24.99 -0.60
C HIS A 358 -10.08 -25.70 -1.74
N ALA A 359 -9.65 -24.96 -2.76
CA ALA A 359 -8.87 -25.54 -3.85
C ALA A 359 -7.52 -26.08 -3.37
N ASN A 360 -6.82 -25.32 -2.50
CA ASN A 360 -5.53 -25.74 -1.95
C ASN A 360 -5.62 -26.94 -1.01
N THR A 361 -6.73 -27.10 -0.30
CA THR A 361 -6.98 -28.26 0.57
C THR A 361 -7.55 -29.47 -0.18
N GLY A 362 -7.84 -29.34 -1.48
CA GLY A 362 -8.44 -30.38 -2.31
C GLY A 362 -9.92 -30.66 -2.01
N LYS A 363 -10.62 -29.70 -1.40
CA LYS A 363 -12.05 -29.80 -1.02
C LYS A 363 -12.95 -28.92 -1.89
N CYS A 364 -12.47 -28.48 -3.06
CA CYS A 364 -13.24 -27.58 -3.91
C CYS A 364 -14.46 -28.32 -4.52
N ASP A 365 -15.64 -27.84 -4.17
CA ASP A 365 -16.95 -28.27 -4.70
C ASP A 365 -17.67 -27.15 -5.47
N THR A 366 -16.99 -25.99 -5.64
CA THR A 366 -17.53 -24.77 -6.28
C THR A 366 -18.75 -24.18 -5.57
N ILE A 367 -18.95 -24.52 -4.29
CA ILE A 367 -20.03 -23.95 -3.46
C ILE A 367 -19.46 -22.77 -2.64
N PRO A 368 -20.09 -21.57 -2.71
CA PRO A 368 -19.71 -20.46 -1.84
C PRO A 368 -20.01 -20.81 -0.38
N VAL A 369 -18.97 -20.73 0.46
CA VAL A 369 -19.08 -20.97 1.90
C VAL A 369 -18.19 -20.01 2.66
N VAL A 370 -18.49 -19.82 3.94
CA VAL A 370 -17.62 -19.14 4.89
C VAL A 370 -16.94 -20.20 5.74
N THR A 371 -15.60 -20.19 5.73
CA THR A 371 -14.74 -21.02 6.56
C THR A 371 -13.92 -20.14 7.48
N TYR A 372 -13.02 -20.71 8.30
CA TYR A 372 -12.24 -19.95 9.26
C TYR A 372 -10.77 -20.37 9.24
N LEU A 373 -9.89 -19.38 9.26
CA LEU A 373 -8.48 -19.57 9.55
C LEU A 373 -8.24 -19.23 11.02
N LYS A 374 -7.49 -20.08 11.73
CA LYS A 374 -7.12 -19.86 13.12
C LYS A 374 -5.66 -19.44 13.19
N ASP A 375 -5.36 -18.33 13.86
CA ASP A 375 -3.99 -17.88 14.08
C ASP A 375 -3.33 -18.58 15.31
N ARG A 376 -2.07 -18.24 15.57
CA ARG A 376 -1.30 -18.75 16.72
C ARG A 376 -1.82 -18.29 18.07
N TYR A 377 -2.65 -17.25 18.11
CA TYR A 377 -3.27 -16.71 19.32
C TYR A 377 -4.69 -17.25 19.54
N GLY A 378 -5.14 -18.18 18.70
CA GLY A 378 -6.46 -18.78 18.78
C GLY A 378 -7.60 -17.95 18.19
N LYS A 379 -7.31 -16.85 17.52
CA LYS A 379 -8.33 -16.01 16.87
C LYS A 379 -8.77 -16.61 15.54
N PHE A 380 -10.06 -16.50 15.24
CA PHE A 380 -10.67 -17.03 14.02
C PHE A 380 -10.95 -15.90 13.04
N PHE A 381 -10.40 -16.01 11.84
CA PHE A 381 -10.61 -15.10 10.74
C PHE A 381 -11.60 -15.72 9.76
N PRO A 382 -12.77 -15.12 9.54
CA PRO A 382 -13.71 -15.61 8.53
C PRO A 382 -13.08 -15.53 7.14
N VAL A 383 -13.29 -16.55 6.34
CA VAL A 383 -12.82 -16.63 4.95
C VAL A 383 -14.00 -16.98 4.05
N LYS A 384 -14.38 -16.05 3.20
CA LYS A 384 -15.44 -16.25 2.21
C LYS A 384 -14.84 -16.67 0.87
N ASN A 385 -15.30 -17.80 0.33
CA ASN A 385 -14.94 -18.23 -1.00
C ASN A 385 -15.77 -17.49 -2.04
N ASN A 386 -15.12 -16.87 -3.00
CA ASN A 386 -15.75 -16.38 -4.20
C ASN A 386 -15.51 -17.37 -5.33
N CYS A 387 -16.49 -18.25 -5.55
CA CYS A 387 -16.34 -19.40 -6.44
C CYS A 387 -16.49 -19.06 -7.93
N THR A 388 -17.15 -17.94 -8.26
CA THR A 388 -17.28 -17.48 -9.65
C THR A 388 -15.96 -17.06 -10.24
N GLU A 389 -15.11 -16.37 -9.45
CA GLU A 389 -13.83 -15.80 -9.88
C GLU A 389 -12.63 -16.46 -9.18
N CYS A 390 -12.86 -17.51 -8.39
CA CYS A 390 -11.86 -18.35 -7.73
C CYS A 390 -10.84 -17.58 -6.87
N TYR A 391 -11.35 -16.73 -5.95
CA TYR A 391 -10.54 -16.06 -4.93
C TYR A 391 -11.19 -16.13 -3.56
N ASN A 392 -10.45 -15.83 -2.49
CA ASN A 392 -10.98 -15.72 -1.14
C ASN A 392 -10.88 -14.28 -0.64
N ILE A 393 -11.84 -13.90 0.22
CA ILE A 393 -11.74 -12.71 1.07
C ILE A 393 -11.57 -13.18 2.50
N ILE A 394 -10.50 -12.73 3.15
CA ILE A 394 -10.23 -12.99 4.56
C ILE A 394 -10.64 -11.73 5.32
N TYR A 395 -11.53 -11.89 6.29
CA TYR A 395 -12.06 -10.79 7.08
C TYR A 395 -11.38 -10.68 8.44
N ASN A 396 -11.52 -9.53 9.08
CA ASN A 396 -11.06 -9.32 10.45
C ASN A 396 -11.83 -10.25 11.42
N THR A 397 -11.26 -10.47 12.60
CA THR A 397 -11.86 -11.31 13.66
C THR A 397 -13.04 -10.65 14.36
N THR A 398 -13.11 -9.33 14.30
CA THR A 398 -14.17 -8.50 14.91
C THR A 398 -14.74 -7.55 13.88
N PRO A 399 -16.07 -7.33 13.87
CA PRO A 399 -16.69 -6.38 12.96
C PRO A 399 -16.37 -4.93 13.35
N LEU A 400 -16.35 -4.05 12.36
CA LEU A 400 -16.55 -2.62 12.57
C LEU A 400 -17.96 -2.39 13.11
N MET A 401 -18.12 -1.53 14.11
CA MET A 401 -19.42 -1.15 14.66
C MET A 401 -19.43 0.34 15.04
N LEU A 402 -20.19 1.15 14.32
CA LEU A 402 -20.26 2.60 14.49
C LEU A 402 -21.59 3.10 15.07
N PHE A 403 -22.46 2.23 15.55
CA PHE A 403 -23.78 2.61 16.09
C PHE A 403 -23.70 3.63 17.24
N GLY A 404 -22.65 3.58 18.07
CA GLY A 404 -22.43 4.54 19.15
C GLY A 404 -22.12 5.97 18.67
N TYR A 405 -21.80 6.16 17.39
CA TYR A 405 -21.45 7.46 16.79
C TYR A 405 -22.59 8.09 15.96
N GLY A 406 -23.82 7.57 16.07
CA GLY A 406 -24.95 7.98 15.23
C GLY A 406 -25.21 9.49 15.17
N LYS A 407 -25.18 10.21 16.32
CA LYS A 407 -25.35 11.67 16.36
C LYS A 407 -24.27 12.44 15.59
N GLU A 408 -23.05 11.91 15.53
CA GLU A 408 -21.93 12.53 14.83
C GLU A 408 -22.00 12.27 13.33
N LEU A 409 -22.35 11.04 12.97
CA LEU A 409 -22.52 10.62 11.58
C LEU A 409 -23.72 11.33 10.94
N GLN A 410 -24.76 11.61 11.72
CA GLN A 410 -25.89 12.43 11.23
C GLN A 410 -25.47 13.84 10.82
N LYS A 411 -24.47 14.43 11.50
CA LYS A 411 -23.95 15.78 11.24
C LYS A 411 -22.92 15.81 10.11
N ALA A 412 -22.50 14.66 9.59
CA ALA A 412 -21.48 14.56 8.55
C ALA A 412 -22.06 14.46 7.13
N ASP A 413 -23.36 14.78 6.96
CA ASP A 413 -24.09 14.94 5.69
C ASP A 413 -24.02 13.73 4.73
N PHE A 414 -23.88 12.50 5.27
CA PHE A 414 -23.97 11.29 4.46
C PHE A 414 -25.36 11.10 3.86
N SER A 415 -25.41 10.70 2.58
CA SER A 415 -26.65 10.36 1.89
C SER A 415 -27.24 9.03 2.35
N SER A 416 -26.39 8.07 2.75
CA SER A 416 -26.83 6.75 3.20
C SER A 416 -25.88 6.10 4.20
N PHE A 417 -26.44 5.11 4.90
CA PHE A 417 -25.74 4.24 5.84
C PHE A 417 -25.81 2.81 5.34
N ARG A 418 -24.76 2.03 5.59
CA ARG A 418 -24.70 0.65 5.08
C ARG A 418 -24.36 -0.36 6.17
N LEU A 419 -25.02 -1.52 6.09
CA LEU A 419 -24.72 -2.75 6.85
C LEU A 419 -24.09 -3.77 5.89
N ASN A 420 -22.99 -4.41 6.33
CA ASN A 420 -22.33 -5.49 5.58
C ASN A 420 -22.43 -6.81 6.34
#